data_68e545aac34fcd759ca63436740fbe7d
#
_entry.id   68e545aac34fcd759ca63436740fbe7d
#
_cell.length_a   1.000
_cell.length_b   1.000
_cell.length_c   1.000
_cell.angle_alpha   90.00
_cell.angle_beta   90.00
_cell.angle_gamma   90.00
#
_symmetry.space_group_name_H-M   'P 1'
#
loop_
_entity.id
_entity.type
_entity.pdbx_description
1 polymer ?
#
loop_
_entity_poly.entity_id
_entity_poly.type
_entity_poly.pdbx_seq_one_letter_code
_entity_poly.pdbx_strand_id
1 'polypeptide(L)'
;MGKKIIWVVALLLGLHTTSQAQVYIDNMYKQANAMANATIKGDYTTLLKYTHPAMIKSMGGKEQAMATIKQGVAMLKSGSLNIKKVSIGKVTQTVVEKENIQCIVPQLMDMRIAGVDAHSNNYLLGITYDGGKNWYFMNTASSTPEKLRQFLPELNKKLTIPKSNTTYK
;
A
#
# COMPACT_ATOMS: atom_id res chain seq x y z
N MET A 1 -23.65 -0.55 46.44
CA MET A 1 -23.85 0.16 45.15
C MET A 1 -22.58 0.33 44.29
N GLY A 2 -21.37 0.06 44.80
CA GLY A 2 -20.12 0.31 44.07
C GLY A 2 -19.72 -0.68 42.96
N LYS A 3 -20.17 -1.95 43.01
CA LYS A 3 -19.74 -2.99 42.04
C LYS A 3 -20.36 -2.84 40.63
N LYS A 4 -21.55 -2.28 40.52
CA LYS A 4 -22.25 -2.12 39.21
C LYS A 4 -21.66 -0.98 38.35
N ILE A 5 -21.09 0.05 39.00
CA ILE A 5 -20.49 1.21 38.31
C ILE A 5 -19.17 0.82 37.61
N ILE A 6 -18.38 -0.07 38.21
CA ILE A 6 -17.09 -0.51 37.66
C ILE A 6 -17.27 -1.26 36.33
N TRP A 7 -18.32 -2.08 36.18
CA TRP A 7 -18.61 -2.80 34.96
C TRP A 7 -19.05 -1.90 33.80
N VAL A 8 -19.78 -0.82 34.09
CA VAL A 8 -20.24 0.14 33.08
C VAL A 8 -19.06 0.96 32.56
N VAL A 9 -18.10 1.36 33.41
CA VAL A 9 -16.91 2.09 32.99
C VAL A 9 -15.96 1.22 32.15
N ALA A 10 -15.81 -0.08 32.48
CA ALA A 10 -15.03 -1.01 31.69
C ALA A 10 -15.64 -1.26 30.28
N LEU A 11 -16.97 -1.26 30.16
CA LEU A 11 -17.66 -1.42 28.89
C LEU A 11 -17.52 -0.19 27.98
N LEU A 12 -17.47 1.03 28.56
CA LEU A 12 -17.29 2.27 27.81
C LEU A 12 -15.84 2.46 27.28
N LEU A 13 -14.85 1.95 27.99
CA LEU A 13 -13.44 2.01 27.54
C LEU A 13 -13.15 1.06 26.36
N GLY A 14 -13.90 -0.02 26.21
CA GLY A 14 -13.76 -0.95 25.08
C GLY A 14 -14.28 -0.44 23.74
N LEU A 15 -15.18 0.55 23.74
CA LEU A 15 -15.80 1.08 22.52
C LEU A 15 -14.91 2.09 21.77
N HIS A 16 -13.93 2.70 22.42
CA HIS A 16 -13.08 3.71 21.77
C HIS A 16 -11.96 3.10 20.92
N THR A 17 -11.51 1.88 21.17
CA THR A 17 -10.40 1.25 20.44
C THR A 17 -10.82 0.75 19.04
N THR A 18 -12.07 0.29 18.90
CA THR A 18 -12.60 -0.18 17.60
C THR A 18 -12.82 0.96 16.62
N SER A 19 -13.20 2.16 17.08
CA SER A 19 -13.44 3.33 16.24
C SER A 19 -12.15 3.85 15.58
N GLN A 20 -11.04 3.92 16.30
CA GLN A 20 -9.77 4.39 15.74
C GLN A 20 -9.16 3.40 14.74
N ALA A 21 -9.24 2.10 15.03
CA ALA A 21 -8.77 1.05 14.14
C ALA A 21 -9.49 1.11 12.78
N GLN A 22 -10.81 1.32 12.77
CA GLN A 22 -11.58 1.44 11.54
C GLN A 22 -11.17 2.69 10.74
N VAL A 23 -10.98 3.84 11.40
CA VAL A 23 -10.65 5.11 10.74
C VAL A 23 -9.32 5.04 9.98
N TYR A 24 -8.27 4.48 10.56
CA TYR A 24 -6.98 4.40 9.84
C TYR A 24 -7.03 3.41 8.68
N ILE A 25 -7.79 2.32 8.79
CA ILE A 25 -7.97 1.34 7.71
C ILE A 25 -8.77 1.95 6.56
N ASP A 26 -9.86 2.64 6.84
CA ASP A 26 -10.67 3.31 5.80
C ASP A 26 -9.84 4.35 5.05
N ASN A 27 -9.03 5.13 5.77
CA ASN A 27 -8.14 6.12 5.17
C ASN A 27 -7.02 5.47 4.34
N MET A 28 -6.48 4.33 4.80
CA MET A 28 -5.54 3.52 4.03
C MET A 28 -6.17 3.10 2.69
N TYR A 29 -7.38 2.53 2.70
CA TYR A 29 -8.07 2.13 1.48
C TYR A 29 -8.35 3.31 0.55
N LYS A 30 -8.77 4.44 1.07
CA LYS A 30 -8.99 5.67 0.29
C LYS A 30 -7.72 6.07 -0.46
N GLN A 31 -6.57 6.07 0.21
CA GLN A 31 -5.30 6.49 -0.37
C GLN A 31 -4.72 5.42 -1.31
N ALA A 32 -4.82 4.13 -0.98
CA ALA A 32 -4.42 3.03 -1.85
C ALA A 32 -5.24 3.01 -3.16
N ASN A 33 -6.55 3.24 -3.08
CA ASN A 33 -7.41 3.35 -4.27
C ASN A 33 -7.10 4.60 -5.10
N ALA A 34 -6.75 5.73 -4.46
CA ALA A 34 -6.30 6.91 -5.17
C ALA A 34 -5.00 6.63 -5.96
N MET A 35 -4.04 5.92 -5.35
CA MET A 35 -2.82 5.47 -6.02
C MET A 35 -3.11 4.50 -7.18
N ALA A 36 -4.02 3.53 -6.98
CA ALA A 36 -4.45 2.59 -8.01
C ALA A 36 -5.08 3.30 -9.21
N ASN A 37 -5.97 4.26 -8.96
CA ASN A 37 -6.57 5.08 -10.01
C ASN A 37 -5.54 5.94 -10.75
N ALA A 38 -4.56 6.49 -10.03
CA ALA A 38 -3.45 7.24 -10.61
C ALA A 38 -2.59 6.36 -11.54
N THR A 39 -2.40 5.08 -11.20
CA THR A 39 -1.70 4.11 -12.06
C THR A 39 -2.43 3.94 -13.39
N ILE A 40 -3.75 3.72 -13.37
CA ILE A 40 -4.57 3.54 -14.58
C ILE A 40 -4.55 4.81 -15.45
N LYS A 41 -4.66 5.98 -14.82
CA LYS A 41 -4.71 7.28 -15.51
C LYS A 41 -3.35 7.80 -15.95
N GLY A 42 -2.25 7.19 -15.49
CA GLY A 42 -0.90 7.71 -15.69
C GLY A 42 -0.66 9.03 -14.98
N ASP A 43 -1.30 9.27 -13.83
CA ASP A 43 -1.08 10.46 -13.00
C ASP A 43 0.15 10.26 -12.11
N TYR A 44 1.30 10.60 -12.68
CA TYR A 44 2.60 10.45 -12.01
C TYR A 44 2.76 11.34 -10.77
N THR A 45 2.06 12.47 -10.68
CA THR A 45 2.09 13.36 -9.50
C THR A 45 1.47 12.67 -8.30
N THR A 46 0.29 12.10 -8.49
CA THR A 46 -0.40 11.33 -7.46
C THR A 46 0.34 10.04 -7.11
N LEU A 47 0.92 9.34 -8.10
CA LEU A 47 1.76 8.17 -7.85
C LEU A 47 2.95 8.52 -6.95
N LEU A 48 3.68 9.60 -7.26
CA LEU A 48 4.82 10.04 -6.46
C LEU A 48 4.41 10.44 -5.04
N LYS A 49 3.25 11.09 -4.87
CA LYS A 49 2.72 11.49 -3.56
C LYS A 49 2.54 10.31 -2.62
N TYR A 50 2.05 9.18 -3.14
CA TYR A 50 1.80 7.98 -2.34
C TYR A 50 2.96 6.98 -2.33
N THR A 51 4.01 7.21 -3.11
CA THR A 51 5.21 6.38 -3.08
C THR A 51 6.00 6.64 -1.80
N HIS A 52 6.46 5.56 -1.15
CA HIS A 52 7.22 5.67 0.09
C HIS A 52 8.51 6.48 -0.08
N PRO A 53 8.84 7.40 0.85
CA PRO A 53 10.03 8.27 0.74
C PRO A 53 11.35 7.51 0.55
N ALA A 54 11.53 6.36 1.23
CA ALA A 54 12.71 5.52 1.05
C ALA A 54 12.84 4.99 -0.40
N MET A 55 11.72 4.67 -1.05
CA MET A 55 11.72 4.28 -2.47
C MET A 55 12.11 5.46 -3.36
N ILE A 56 11.58 6.65 -3.11
CA ILE A 56 11.97 7.86 -3.84
C ILE A 56 13.46 8.12 -3.69
N LYS A 57 13.99 7.98 -2.47
CA LYS A 57 15.43 8.13 -2.21
C LYS A 57 16.27 7.09 -2.97
N SER A 58 15.83 5.83 -3.00
CA SER A 58 16.54 4.74 -3.71
C SER A 58 16.56 4.93 -5.23
N MET A 59 15.59 5.65 -5.79
CA MET A 59 15.54 6.05 -7.20
C MET A 59 16.42 7.26 -7.54
N GLY A 60 17.18 7.79 -6.59
CA GLY A 60 18.03 8.98 -6.81
C GLY A 60 17.34 10.31 -6.46
N GLY A 61 16.25 10.27 -5.70
CA GLY A 61 15.49 11.45 -5.29
C GLY A 61 14.27 11.74 -6.15
N LYS A 62 13.60 12.84 -5.83
CA LYS A 62 12.27 13.16 -6.39
C LYS A 62 12.28 13.33 -7.91
N GLU A 63 13.29 13.98 -8.45
CA GLU A 63 13.40 14.24 -9.90
C GLU A 63 13.60 12.95 -10.67
N GLN A 64 14.53 12.10 -10.22
CA GLN A 64 14.79 10.81 -10.85
C GLN A 64 13.64 9.84 -10.71
N ALA A 65 12.99 9.81 -9.55
CA ALA A 65 11.76 9.03 -9.33
C ALA A 65 10.65 9.49 -10.28
N MET A 66 10.47 10.79 -10.45
CA MET A 66 9.51 11.35 -11.42
C MET A 66 9.83 10.93 -12.86
N ALA A 67 11.10 10.96 -13.27
CA ALA A 67 11.52 10.51 -14.59
C ALA A 67 11.21 9.01 -14.79
N THR A 68 11.52 8.17 -13.82
CA THR A 68 11.24 6.72 -13.84
C THR A 68 9.74 6.45 -13.95
N ILE A 69 8.90 7.14 -13.17
CA ILE A 69 7.44 7.00 -13.23
C ILE A 69 6.91 7.46 -14.59
N LYS A 70 7.43 8.57 -15.14
CA LYS A 70 7.07 9.05 -16.48
C LYS A 70 7.39 8.04 -17.58
N GLN A 71 8.54 7.35 -17.49
CA GLN A 71 8.89 6.28 -18.43
C GLN A 71 7.89 5.13 -18.36
N GLY A 72 7.52 4.67 -17.15
CA GLY A 72 6.48 3.66 -16.95
C GLY A 72 5.14 4.07 -17.56
N VAL A 73 4.72 5.31 -17.36
CA VAL A 73 3.50 5.87 -17.97
C VAL A 73 3.60 5.94 -19.51
N ALA A 74 4.78 6.27 -20.05
CA ALA A 74 5.00 6.26 -21.50
C ALA A 74 4.83 4.85 -22.09
N MET A 75 5.26 3.81 -21.40
CA MET A 75 5.02 2.40 -21.79
C MET A 75 3.53 2.06 -21.82
N LEU A 76 2.73 2.57 -20.89
CA LEU A 76 1.27 2.43 -20.93
C LEU A 76 0.68 3.08 -22.19
N LYS A 77 1.15 4.28 -22.53
CA LYS A 77 0.66 5.03 -23.70
C LYS A 77 1.11 4.44 -25.05
N SER A 78 2.25 3.77 -25.10
CA SER A 78 2.75 3.10 -26.32
C SER A 78 1.96 1.82 -26.68
N GLY A 79 1.04 1.38 -25.81
CA GLY A 79 0.26 0.15 -26.00
C GLY A 79 1.01 -1.14 -25.69
N SER A 80 2.31 -1.07 -25.32
CA SER A 80 3.09 -2.25 -24.89
C SER A 80 2.57 -2.84 -23.59
N LEU A 81 1.99 -1.99 -22.74
CA LEU A 81 1.34 -2.35 -21.50
C LEU A 81 0.02 -1.59 -21.39
N ASN A 82 -1.08 -2.30 -21.29
CA ASN A 82 -2.40 -1.72 -21.06
C ASN A 82 -2.96 -2.25 -19.74
N ILE A 83 -3.09 -1.39 -18.74
CA ILE A 83 -3.71 -1.73 -17.47
C ILE A 83 -5.21 -1.50 -17.59
N LYS A 84 -5.98 -2.62 -17.60
CA LYS A 84 -7.45 -2.60 -17.71
C LYS A 84 -8.11 -2.28 -16.37
N LYS A 85 -7.56 -2.82 -15.28
CA LYS A 85 -8.11 -2.69 -13.94
C LYS A 85 -7.03 -2.83 -12.88
N VAL A 86 -7.13 -2.03 -11.82
CA VAL A 86 -6.39 -2.22 -10.57
C VAL A 86 -7.39 -2.22 -9.42
N SER A 87 -7.30 -3.21 -8.56
CA SER A 87 -8.18 -3.34 -7.39
C SER A 87 -7.33 -3.55 -6.13
N ILE A 88 -7.73 -2.92 -5.04
CA ILE A 88 -7.12 -3.09 -3.72
C ILE A 88 -7.94 -4.13 -2.96
N GLY A 89 -7.28 -5.21 -2.57
CA GLY A 89 -7.89 -6.31 -1.82
C GLY A 89 -8.00 -6.00 -0.33
N LYS A 90 -8.56 -6.95 0.43
CA LYS A 90 -8.66 -6.83 1.89
C LYS A 90 -7.28 -6.93 2.52
N VAL A 91 -6.97 -6.04 3.48
CA VAL A 91 -5.74 -6.09 4.29
C VAL A 91 -5.56 -7.49 4.88
N THR A 92 -4.37 -8.06 4.70
CA THR A 92 -4.06 -9.41 5.16
C THR A 92 -3.30 -9.42 6.48
N GLN A 93 -2.50 -8.38 6.73
CA GLN A 93 -1.69 -8.24 7.94
C GLN A 93 -1.63 -6.77 8.34
N THR A 94 -1.66 -6.52 9.64
CA THR A 94 -1.45 -5.17 10.20
C THR A 94 -0.63 -5.27 11.47
N VAL A 95 0.35 -4.39 11.62
CA VAL A 95 1.11 -4.19 12.85
C VAL A 95 1.01 -2.73 13.24
N VAL A 96 0.67 -2.48 14.50
CA VAL A 96 0.51 -1.14 15.07
C VAL A 96 1.56 -0.95 16.16
N GLU A 97 2.42 0.04 16.00
CA GLU A 97 3.42 0.45 17.00
C GLU A 97 3.34 1.96 17.19
N LYS A 98 2.51 2.40 18.15
CA LYS A 98 2.17 3.82 18.38
C LYS A 98 1.54 4.42 17.11
N GLU A 99 2.14 5.48 16.56
CA GLU A 99 1.69 6.14 15.34
C GLU A 99 2.20 5.47 14.05
N ASN A 100 3.20 4.56 14.17
CA ASN A 100 3.67 3.77 13.04
C ASN A 100 2.77 2.55 12.87
N ILE A 101 2.02 2.55 11.77
CA ILE A 101 1.17 1.42 11.40
C ILE A 101 1.66 0.89 10.04
N GLN A 102 1.86 -0.41 9.97
CA GLN A 102 2.31 -1.09 8.76
C GLN A 102 1.31 -2.18 8.39
N CYS A 103 1.00 -2.31 7.11
CA CYS A 103 0.06 -3.32 6.64
C CYS A 103 0.48 -3.92 5.28
N ILE A 104 0.01 -5.14 5.04
CA ILE A 104 0.12 -5.83 3.75
C ILE A 104 -1.24 -5.86 3.09
N VAL A 105 -1.30 -5.35 1.86
CA VAL A 105 -2.55 -5.20 1.11
C VAL A 105 -2.39 -5.82 -0.28
N PRO A 106 -3.25 -6.79 -0.68
CA PRO A 106 -3.25 -7.29 -2.04
C PRO A 106 -3.58 -6.19 -3.05
N GLN A 107 -2.86 -6.17 -4.17
CA GLN A 107 -3.14 -5.35 -5.34
C GLN A 107 -3.32 -6.27 -6.55
N LEU A 108 -4.55 -6.36 -7.03
CA LEU A 108 -4.92 -7.18 -8.18
C LEU A 108 -4.90 -6.30 -9.43
N MET A 109 -4.25 -6.76 -10.49
CA MET A 109 -4.15 -6.02 -11.74
C MET A 109 -4.55 -6.90 -12.91
N ASP A 110 -5.50 -6.42 -13.72
CA ASP A 110 -5.82 -6.97 -15.03
C ASP A 110 -5.14 -6.09 -16.08
N MET A 111 -4.31 -6.68 -16.91
CA MET A 111 -3.51 -5.95 -17.90
C MET A 111 -3.36 -6.72 -19.17
N ARG A 112 -2.93 -6.03 -20.23
CA ARG A 112 -2.49 -6.62 -21.48
C ARG A 112 -1.06 -6.23 -21.73
N ILE A 113 -0.19 -7.23 -21.91
CA ILE A 113 1.26 -7.06 -22.12
C ILE A 113 1.59 -7.62 -23.49
N ALA A 114 2.08 -6.78 -24.40
CA ALA A 114 2.42 -7.17 -25.77
C ALA A 114 1.30 -7.99 -26.47
N GLY A 115 0.05 -7.60 -26.26
CA GLY A 115 -1.11 -8.26 -26.86
C GLY A 115 -1.68 -9.45 -26.08
N VAL A 116 -1.02 -9.93 -25.03
CA VAL A 116 -1.45 -11.07 -24.20
C VAL A 116 -2.11 -10.55 -22.92
N ASP A 117 -3.28 -11.11 -22.58
CA ASP A 117 -3.96 -10.77 -21.32
C ASP A 117 -3.25 -11.43 -20.14
N ALA A 118 -3.05 -10.65 -19.09
CA ALA A 118 -2.36 -11.08 -17.87
C ALA A 118 -3.12 -10.63 -16.62
N HIS A 119 -3.12 -11.48 -15.60
CA HIS A 119 -3.61 -11.18 -14.27
C HIS A 119 -2.45 -11.23 -13.29
N SER A 120 -2.22 -10.14 -12.55
CA SER A 120 -1.18 -10.07 -11.54
C SER A 120 -1.79 -9.91 -10.16
N ASN A 121 -1.30 -10.73 -9.23
CA ASN A 121 -1.58 -10.59 -7.81
C ASN A 121 -0.29 -10.14 -7.12
N ASN A 122 -0.23 -8.86 -6.83
CA ASN A 122 0.87 -8.18 -6.16
C ASN A 122 0.46 -7.82 -4.73
N TYR A 123 1.42 -7.34 -3.96
CA TYR A 123 1.17 -6.84 -2.62
C TYR A 123 1.79 -5.46 -2.45
N LEU A 124 1.04 -4.57 -1.80
CA LEU A 124 1.53 -3.29 -1.33
C LEU A 124 1.88 -3.41 0.15
N LEU A 125 3.07 -2.94 0.50
CA LEU A 125 3.40 -2.59 1.87
C LEU A 125 2.92 -1.15 2.08
N GLY A 126 1.91 -0.96 2.92
CA GLY A 126 1.42 0.33 3.35
C GLY A 126 2.03 0.72 4.69
N ILE A 127 2.54 1.95 4.81
CA ILE A 127 3.13 2.49 6.03
C ILE A 127 2.59 3.88 6.30
N THR A 128 2.24 4.15 7.54
CA THR A 128 1.95 5.49 8.05
C THR A 128 2.78 5.77 9.29
N TYR A 129 3.13 7.04 9.52
CA TYR A 129 3.92 7.51 10.65
C TYR A 129 3.15 8.49 11.54
N ASP A 130 1.87 8.70 11.25
CA ASP A 130 1.01 9.72 11.88
C ASP A 130 -0.37 9.17 12.29
N GLY A 131 -0.39 7.90 12.69
CA GLY A 131 -1.61 7.24 13.17
C GLY A 131 -2.65 6.99 12.07
N GLY A 132 -2.22 6.88 10.81
CA GLY A 132 -3.10 6.55 9.70
C GLY A 132 -3.69 7.74 8.94
N LYS A 133 -3.20 8.96 9.18
CA LYS A 133 -3.63 10.15 8.44
C LYS A 133 -3.07 10.17 7.03
N ASN A 134 -1.75 9.93 6.88
CA ASN A 134 -1.05 9.85 5.61
C ASN A 134 -0.42 8.47 5.44
N TRP A 135 -0.68 7.84 4.31
CA TRP A 135 -0.16 6.54 3.96
C TRP A 135 0.79 6.62 2.78
N TYR A 136 1.86 5.86 2.87
CA TYR A 136 2.82 5.65 1.80
C TYR A 136 2.83 4.18 1.42
N PHE A 137 3.00 3.89 0.14
CA PHE A 137 2.95 2.53 -0.38
C PHE A 137 4.23 2.17 -1.13
N MET A 138 4.56 0.89 -1.05
CA MET A 138 5.65 0.28 -1.80
C MET A 138 5.16 -1.05 -2.37
N ASN A 139 5.29 -1.24 -3.68
CA ASN A 139 5.01 -2.52 -4.32
C ASN A 139 6.13 -3.50 -3.96
N THR A 140 5.76 -4.71 -3.56
CA THR A 140 6.70 -5.73 -3.08
C THR A 140 7.07 -6.76 -4.15
N ALA A 141 6.50 -6.69 -5.36
CA ALA A 141 6.63 -7.72 -6.40
C ALA A 141 8.07 -8.04 -6.82
N SER A 142 8.95 -7.03 -6.82
CA SER A 142 10.35 -7.17 -7.25
C SER A 142 11.34 -7.20 -6.09
N SER A 143 10.86 -7.41 -4.86
CA SER A 143 11.70 -7.31 -3.66
C SER A 143 11.56 -8.55 -2.78
N THR A 144 12.67 -9.02 -2.24
CA THR A 144 12.64 -9.99 -1.14
C THR A 144 12.44 -9.26 0.20
N PRO A 145 11.97 -9.96 1.25
CA PRO A 145 11.87 -9.36 2.58
C PRO A 145 13.18 -8.74 3.08
N GLU A 146 14.32 -9.36 2.76
CA GLU A 146 15.65 -8.89 3.13
C GLU A 146 15.99 -7.58 2.42
N LYS A 147 15.74 -7.49 1.11
CA LYS A 147 15.92 -6.24 0.36
C LYS A 147 15.02 -5.12 0.87
N LEU A 148 13.76 -5.44 1.17
CA LEU A 148 12.85 -4.44 1.75
C LEU A 148 13.37 -3.92 3.09
N ARG A 149 13.92 -4.76 3.96
CA ARG A 149 14.52 -4.33 5.24
C ARG A 149 15.80 -3.51 5.08
N GLN A 150 16.54 -3.67 3.99
CA GLN A 150 17.67 -2.79 3.68
C GLN A 150 17.22 -1.35 3.37
N PHE A 151 16.11 -1.20 2.65
CA PHE A 151 15.51 0.12 2.36
C PHE A 151 14.69 0.69 3.52
N LEU A 152 14.10 -0.19 4.33
CA LEU A 152 13.19 0.11 5.42
C LEU A 152 13.64 -0.65 6.67
N PRO A 153 14.67 -0.16 7.39
CA PRO A 153 15.13 -0.81 8.62
C PRO A 153 14.04 -0.94 9.70
N GLU A 154 13.05 -0.03 9.67
CA GLU A 154 11.88 -0.02 10.54
C GLU A 154 10.78 -1.01 10.12
N LEU A 155 10.95 -1.76 9.01
CA LEU A 155 9.98 -2.76 8.61
C LEU A 155 9.83 -3.83 9.68
N ASN A 156 8.62 -3.95 10.22
CA ASN A 156 8.33 -4.82 11.34
C ASN A 156 8.57 -6.30 10.98
N LYS A 157 9.31 -7.00 11.84
CA LYS A 157 9.68 -8.41 11.63
C LYS A 157 8.49 -9.36 11.66
N LYS A 158 7.35 -8.95 12.24
CA LYS A 158 6.10 -9.73 12.28
C LYS A 158 5.38 -9.75 10.93
N LEU A 159 5.68 -8.81 10.02
CA LEU A 159 5.09 -8.80 8.69
C LEU A 159 5.76 -9.83 7.78
N THR A 160 4.95 -10.68 7.20
CA THR A 160 5.35 -11.63 6.16
C THR A 160 4.99 -11.04 4.80
N ILE A 161 5.96 -10.91 3.92
CA ILE A 161 5.74 -10.40 2.56
C ILE A 161 5.36 -11.58 1.65
N PRO A 162 4.12 -11.66 1.16
CA PRO A 162 3.74 -12.76 0.28
C PRO A 162 4.39 -12.62 -1.10
N LYS A 163 4.60 -13.76 -1.77
CA LYS A 163 5.11 -13.77 -3.15
C LYS A 163 4.04 -13.28 -4.11
N SER A 164 4.41 -12.36 -4.98
CA SER A 164 3.58 -11.95 -6.11
C SER A 164 3.61 -13.00 -7.21
N ASN A 165 2.53 -13.09 -7.99
CA ASN A 165 2.47 -13.93 -9.18
C ASN A 165 1.77 -13.20 -10.32
N THR A 166 2.08 -13.63 -11.56
CA THR A 166 1.40 -13.17 -12.76
C THR A 166 1.05 -14.41 -13.60
N THR A 167 -0.20 -14.49 -14.05
CA THR A 167 -0.70 -15.54 -14.94
C THR A 167 -1.09 -14.93 -16.27
N TYR A 168 -0.78 -15.61 -17.35
CA TYR A 168 -1.10 -15.22 -18.73
C TYR A 168 -2.24 -16.09 -19.26
N LYS A 169 -3.10 -15.51 -20.10
CA LYS A 169 -4.21 -16.20 -20.77
C LYS A 169 -4.01 -16.24 -22.27
#